data_96b5d1c4d0afe7ddd10c10a827d8f41c
#
_entry.id   96b5d1c4d0afe7ddd10c10a827d8f41c
#
_cell.length_a   1.000
_cell.length_b   1.000
_cell.length_c   1.000
_cell.angle_alpha   90.00
_cell.angle_beta   90.00
_cell.angle_gamma   90.00
#
_symmetry.space_group_name_H-M   'P 1'
#
loop_
_entity.id
_entity.type
_entity.pdbx_description
1 polymer ?
#
loop_
_entity_poly.entity_id
_entity_poly.type
_entity_poly.pdbx_seq_one_letter_code
_entity_poly.pdbx_strand_id
1 'polypeptide(L)'
;MRRLPGLWAQGVAMQKIVVQTDLTAARLPQLHEPRNAGIALDLDWVGRVQANTSAIERRAATLPGRRSVKKDWQAAWLCRAIAVMDLTTLSGDDTAGRVQRLCAKARQPVAPWMLERLGMTGLTVGAVCVYHDMVAPAVAALAGSGIPVAAVSTGFPAGLSPLHLRLAEIGASVAAGAREIDIVISRRHVLTGNWQALYDEMAAMRAACGDAHVKAILATGELGTLRNVARASLVCMMAGADFIKTSTGKEAVNATLPVTLTMIRAIRDYHDATGFRVGYKPAGGIAKAKDALVYLALIKDELGTRWLQPDLLRFGASSLLGDIERQLEHHLTGAYSAGYRHAMA
;
A
#
# COMPACT_ATOMS: atom_id res chain seq x y z
N MET A 1 -18.06 11.55 60.34
CA MET A 1 -17.23 11.90 59.18
C MET A 1 -16.09 10.89 59.04
N ARG A 2 -16.24 9.88 58.20
CA ARG A 2 -15.13 8.95 57.84
C ARG A 2 -14.94 9.05 56.33
N ARG A 3 -13.78 9.49 55.89
CA ARG A 3 -13.39 9.53 54.48
C ARG A 3 -13.06 8.12 54.02
N LEU A 4 -13.60 7.66 52.92
CA LEU A 4 -13.22 6.47 52.21
C LEU A 4 -12.11 6.84 51.22
N PRO A 5 -11.02 6.03 51.09
CA PRO A 5 -9.96 6.28 50.11
C PRO A 5 -10.22 5.55 48.80
N GLY A 6 -9.98 6.24 47.74
CA GLY A 6 -9.48 5.95 46.41
C GLY A 6 -9.75 4.60 45.73
N LEU A 7 -10.63 4.65 44.74
CA LEU A 7 -10.87 3.61 43.73
C LEU A 7 -10.52 4.15 42.31
N TRP A 8 -9.30 4.66 42.14
CA TRP A 8 -8.86 5.23 40.82
C TRP A 8 -7.55 4.68 40.29
N ALA A 9 -7.05 3.54 40.80
CA ALA A 9 -5.73 3.04 40.41
C ALA A 9 -5.71 1.71 39.61
N GLN A 10 -6.85 1.09 39.31
CA GLN A 10 -6.86 -0.23 38.65
C GLN A 10 -7.31 -0.25 37.19
N GLY A 11 -7.78 0.88 36.63
CA GLY A 11 -8.27 0.92 35.24
C GLY A 11 -7.19 1.08 34.16
N VAL A 12 -5.98 1.51 34.51
CA VAL A 12 -4.94 1.91 33.55
C VAL A 12 -4.06 0.74 33.10
N ALA A 13 -3.96 -0.33 33.89
CA ALA A 13 -3.06 -1.46 33.61
C ALA A 13 -3.63 -2.45 32.56
N MET A 14 -4.94 -2.65 32.49
CA MET A 14 -5.53 -3.60 31.53
C MET A 14 -5.62 -3.06 30.10
N GLN A 15 -5.72 -1.73 29.90
CA GLN A 15 -5.72 -1.13 28.55
C GLN A 15 -4.35 -1.19 27.87
N LYS A 16 -3.24 -1.18 28.62
CA LYS A 16 -1.89 -1.31 28.06
C LYS A 16 -1.59 -2.68 27.45
N ILE A 17 -2.22 -3.74 27.95
CA ILE A 17 -1.93 -5.12 27.53
C ILE A 17 -2.56 -5.45 26.16
N VAL A 18 -3.77 -4.95 25.88
CA VAL A 18 -4.49 -5.23 24.61
C VAL A 18 -3.89 -4.45 23.44
N VAL A 19 -3.44 -3.21 23.68
CA VAL A 19 -2.76 -2.39 22.67
C VAL A 19 -1.38 -2.99 22.36
N GLN A 20 -0.68 -3.50 23.36
CA GLN A 20 0.66 -4.06 23.20
C GLN A 20 0.68 -5.36 22.39
N THR A 21 -0.37 -6.19 22.45
CA THR A 21 -0.46 -7.46 21.70
C THR A 21 -0.71 -7.26 20.20
N ASP A 22 -1.52 -6.27 19.82
CA ASP A 22 -1.77 -5.96 18.39
C ASP A 22 -0.63 -5.13 17.75
N LEU A 23 0.13 -4.40 18.56
CA LEU A 23 1.22 -3.53 18.12
C LEU A 23 2.57 -4.24 18.10
N THR A 24 2.79 -5.24 18.98
CA THR A 24 3.96 -6.12 18.90
C THR A 24 3.93 -7.01 17.65
N ALA A 25 2.77 -7.25 17.07
CA ALA A 25 2.65 -7.85 15.73
C ALA A 25 3.29 -6.97 14.61
N ALA A 26 3.50 -5.66 14.83
CA ALA A 26 4.26 -4.81 13.93
C ALA A 26 5.80 -5.03 14.03
N ARG A 27 6.26 -5.74 15.08
CA ARG A 27 7.66 -6.13 15.30
C ARG A 27 7.96 -7.59 14.97
N LEU A 28 6.96 -8.36 14.55
CA LEU A 28 7.24 -9.72 14.08
C LEU A 28 8.21 -9.64 12.90
N PRO A 29 9.22 -10.53 12.85
CA PRO A 29 10.06 -10.65 11.66
C PRO A 29 9.12 -10.69 10.47
N GLN A 30 9.43 -9.93 9.42
CA GLN A 30 8.65 -9.94 8.20
C GLN A 30 8.55 -11.39 7.77
N LEU A 31 7.41 -12.02 8.06
CA LEU A 31 7.06 -13.29 7.45
C LEU A 31 6.89 -12.93 5.97
N HIS A 32 7.98 -13.07 5.21
CA HIS A 32 7.93 -12.85 3.79
C HIS A 32 6.89 -13.79 3.22
N GLU A 33 5.80 -13.23 2.76
CA GLU A 33 4.81 -13.99 2.03
C GLU A 33 5.50 -14.62 0.82
N PRO A 34 5.31 -15.91 0.55
CA PRO A 34 5.83 -16.52 -0.65
C PRO A 34 5.37 -15.74 -1.88
N ARG A 35 6.28 -15.54 -2.83
CA ARG A 35 5.93 -14.85 -4.07
C ARG A 35 4.83 -15.60 -4.81
N ASN A 36 3.93 -14.87 -5.44
CA ASN A 36 2.93 -15.45 -6.32
C ASN A 36 3.62 -16.10 -7.53
N ALA A 37 3.55 -17.43 -7.61
CA ALA A 37 4.11 -18.16 -8.74
C ALA A 37 3.33 -17.94 -10.05
N GLY A 38 2.09 -17.45 -9.93
CA GLY A 38 1.15 -17.36 -11.03
C GLY A 38 0.56 -18.72 -11.40
N ILE A 39 -0.35 -18.71 -12.36
CA ILE A 39 -0.96 -19.87 -12.98
C ILE A 39 -1.09 -19.61 -14.50
N ALA A 40 -1.33 -20.64 -15.29
CA ALA A 40 -1.65 -20.47 -16.70
C ALA A 40 -2.90 -19.57 -16.88
N LEU A 41 -2.92 -18.79 -17.96
CA LEU A 41 -4.08 -17.95 -18.27
C LEU A 41 -5.34 -18.79 -18.48
N ASP A 42 -6.35 -18.56 -17.69
CA ASP A 42 -7.68 -19.14 -17.82
C ASP A 42 -8.67 -18.10 -18.39
N LEU A 43 -8.83 -18.11 -19.70
CA LEU A 43 -9.74 -17.19 -20.40
C LEU A 43 -11.20 -17.41 -20.05
N ASP A 44 -11.59 -18.63 -19.70
CA ASP A 44 -12.96 -18.93 -19.26
C ASP A 44 -13.24 -18.30 -17.90
N TRP A 45 -12.31 -18.35 -16.99
CA TRP A 45 -12.43 -17.67 -15.71
C TRP A 45 -12.51 -16.15 -15.93
N VAL A 46 -11.61 -15.56 -16.72
CA VAL A 46 -11.65 -14.12 -17.08
C VAL A 46 -13.00 -13.77 -17.73
N GLY A 47 -13.52 -14.61 -18.61
CA GLY A 47 -14.82 -14.44 -19.26
C GLY A 47 -15.99 -14.38 -18.28
N ARG A 48 -15.97 -15.26 -17.25
CA ARG A 48 -17.02 -15.36 -16.22
C ARG A 48 -16.98 -14.24 -15.17
N VAL A 49 -15.88 -13.47 -15.07
CA VAL A 49 -15.79 -12.36 -14.10
C VAL A 49 -16.92 -11.38 -14.30
N GLN A 50 -17.67 -11.09 -13.24
CA GLN A 50 -18.75 -10.12 -13.21
C GLN A 50 -18.48 -9.09 -12.09
N ALA A 51 -18.93 -7.86 -12.30
CA ALA A 51 -18.91 -6.82 -11.29
C ALA A 51 -20.30 -6.17 -11.21
N ASN A 52 -21.00 -6.39 -10.11
CA ASN A 52 -22.27 -5.71 -9.86
C ASN A 52 -21.96 -4.29 -9.37
N THR A 53 -21.81 -3.36 -10.30
CA THR A 53 -21.45 -1.96 -10.05
C THR A 53 -22.35 -1.32 -9.00
N SER A 54 -23.67 -1.46 -9.13
CA SER A 54 -24.64 -0.87 -8.22
C SER A 54 -24.50 -1.39 -6.78
N ALA A 55 -24.25 -2.69 -6.61
CA ALA A 55 -24.02 -3.28 -5.28
C ALA A 55 -22.68 -2.84 -4.68
N ILE A 56 -21.62 -2.76 -5.50
CA ILE A 56 -20.30 -2.32 -5.09
C ILE A 56 -20.35 -0.86 -4.63
N GLU A 57 -20.96 0.02 -5.43
CA GLU A 57 -21.08 1.45 -5.10
C GLU A 57 -21.89 1.69 -3.83
N ARG A 58 -23.04 1.02 -3.69
CA ARG A 58 -23.83 1.11 -2.45
C ARG A 58 -23.07 0.64 -1.23
N ARG A 59 -22.35 -0.48 -1.33
CA ARG A 59 -21.49 -0.95 -0.22
C ARG A 59 -20.41 0.07 0.10
N ALA A 60 -19.69 0.55 -0.90
CA ALA A 60 -18.62 1.53 -0.74
C ALA A 60 -19.11 2.83 -0.08
N ALA A 61 -20.25 3.36 -0.50
CA ALA A 61 -20.83 4.58 0.04
C ALA A 61 -21.17 4.50 1.55
N THR A 62 -21.44 3.30 2.07
CA THR A 62 -21.76 3.11 3.50
C THR A 62 -20.52 3.03 4.40
N LEU A 63 -19.32 2.76 3.85
CA LEU A 63 -18.12 2.49 4.64
C LEU A 63 -17.67 3.66 5.53
N PRO A 64 -17.59 4.92 5.03
CA PRO A 64 -17.13 6.04 5.84
C PRO A 64 -17.97 6.28 7.10
N GLY A 65 -19.28 5.95 7.05
CA GLY A 65 -20.19 6.11 8.18
C GLY A 65 -20.25 4.90 9.12
N ARG A 66 -19.95 3.70 8.61
CA ARG A 66 -20.08 2.45 9.38
C ARG A 66 -18.84 2.04 10.16
N ARG A 67 -17.66 2.44 9.69
CA ARG A 67 -16.38 1.95 10.18
C ARG A 67 -15.59 3.10 10.80
N SER A 68 -16.08 3.62 11.91
CA SER A 68 -15.37 4.62 12.70
C SER A 68 -14.52 3.95 13.77
N VAL A 69 -13.23 4.31 13.82
CA VAL A 69 -12.29 3.90 14.87
C VAL A 69 -11.93 5.14 15.67
N LYS A 70 -11.90 5.05 16.99
CA LYS A 70 -11.73 6.21 17.88
C LYS A 70 -10.68 5.93 18.96
N LYS A 71 -10.15 7.00 19.55
CA LYS A 71 -9.22 6.99 20.70
C LYS A 71 -7.99 6.10 20.44
N ASP A 72 -7.66 5.23 21.37
CA ASP A 72 -6.46 4.36 21.32
C ASP A 72 -6.47 3.43 20.10
N TRP A 73 -7.64 2.89 19.75
CA TRP A 73 -7.79 2.09 18.53
C TRP A 73 -7.50 2.89 17.26
N GLN A 74 -7.90 4.15 17.21
CA GLN A 74 -7.56 5.02 16.09
C GLN A 74 -6.05 5.23 16.00
N ALA A 75 -5.39 5.53 17.12
CA ALA A 75 -3.94 5.70 17.16
C ALA A 75 -3.22 4.42 16.71
N ALA A 76 -3.63 3.25 17.20
CA ALA A 76 -3.07 1.96 16.80
C ALA A 76 -3.22 1.69 15.29
N TRP A 77 -4.40 1.97 14.73
CA TRP A 77 -4.65 1.80 13.30
C TRP A 77 -3.91 2.82 12.44
N LEU A 78 -3.68 4.03 12.94
CA LEU A 78 -2.83 5.03 12.26
C LEU A 78 -1.36 4.61 12.26
N CYS A 79 -0.85 4.04 13.34
CA CYS A 79 0.48 3.41 13.34
C CYS A 79 0.56 2.25 12.34
N ARG A 80 -0.49 1.46 12.21
CA ARG A 80 -0.59 0.41 11.17
C ARG A 80 -0.54 1.01 9.76
N ALA A 81 -1.26 2.12 9.50
CA ALA A 81 -1.21 2.81 8.23
C ALA A 81 0.21 3.29 7.88
N ILE A 82 0.98 3.75 8.87
CA ILE A 82 2.40 4.10 8.68
C ILE A 82 3.22 2.86 8.31
N ALA A 83 3.07 1.75 9.04
CA ALA A 83 3.83 0.53 8.82
C ALA A 83 3.61 -0.08 7.42
N VAL A 84 2.46 0.15 6.81
CA VAL A 84 2.11 -0.31 5.45
C VAL A 84 2.21 0.80 4.41
N MET A 85 2.91 1.91 4.68
CA MET A 85 3.05 3.00 3.72
C MET A 85 4.27 2.80 2.82
N ASP A 86 4.08 2.93 1.51
CA ASP A 86 5.15 3.21 0.56
C ASP A 86 5.32 4.73 0.48
N LEU A 87 6.26 5.27 1.26
CA LEU A 87 6.52 6.71 1.29
C LEU A 87 7.15 7.13 -0.03
N THR A 88 6.46 7.97 -0.79
CA THR A 88 6.66 8.12 -2.22
C THR A 88 7.06 9.54 -2.60
N THR A 89 8.08 9.68 -3.45
CA THR A 89 8.30 10.87 -4.27
C THR A 89 8.51 10.45 -5.73
N LEU A 90 7.76 11.08 -6.64
CA LEU A 90 7.77 10.82 -8.08
C LEU A 90 7.65 12.15 -8.83
N SER A 91 8.52 13.08 -8.48
CA SER A 91 8.64 14.39 -9.12
C SER A 91 9.79 14.38 -10.12
N GLY A 92 9.62 15.05 -11.25
CA GLY A 92 10.68 15.16 -12.25
C GLY A 92 11.88 16.03 -11.80
N ASP A 93 11.71 16.77 -10.70
CA ASP A 93 12.75 17.58 -10.06
C ASP A 93 13.33 16.94 -8.79
N ASP A 94 13.12 15.65 -8.57
CA ASP A 94 13.70 14.93 -7.44
C ASP A 94 15.23 14.93 -7.53
N THR A 95 15.86 15.15 -6.37
CA THR A 95 17.30 15.12 -6.20
C THR A 95 17.72 14.10 -5.16
N ALA A 96 18.96 13.65 -5.19
CA ALA A 96 19.50 12.74 -4.17
C ALA A 96 19.30 13.30 -2.74
N GLY A 97 19.46 14.61 -2.53
CA GLY A 97 19.22 15.24 -1.23
C GLY A 97 17.76 15.20 -0.77
N ARG A 98 16.79 15.35 -1.70
CA ARG A 98 15.37 15.17 -1.39
C ARG A 98 15.07 13.73 -1.01
N VAL A 99 15.59 12.78 -1.77
CA VAL A 99 15.43 11.33 -1.50
C VAL A 99 16.06 10.95 -0.17
N GLN A 100 17.24 11.48 0.18
CA GLN A 100 17.87 11.25 1.48
C GLN A 100 16.98 11.72 2.64
N ARG A 101 16.37 12.92 2.53
CA ARG A 101 15.40 13.41 3.54
C ARG A 101 14.17 12.51 3.63
N LEU A 102 13.64 12.06 2.48
CA LEU A 102 12.52 11.11 2.44
C LEU A 102 12.88 9.79 3.16
N CYS A 103 14.07 9.26 2.91
CA CYS A 103 14.58 8.06 3.56
C CYS A 103 14.79 8.24 5.07
N ALA A 104 15.30 9.39 5.51
CA ALA A 104 15.38 9.72 6.93
C ALA A 104 13.99 9.76 7.57
N LYS A 105 13.01 10.35 6.90
CA LYS A 105 11.61 10.34 7.33
C LYS A 105 11.00 8.94 7.32
N ALA A 106 11.35 8.09 6.37
CA ALA A 106 10.91 6.70 6.31
C ALA A 106 11.42 5.86 7.50
N ARG A 107 12.67 6.08 7.92
CA ARG A 107 13.28 5.42 9.10
C ARG A 107 12.67 5.90 10.41
N GLN A 108 12.26 7.15 10.49
CA GLN A 108 11.66 7.79 11.66
C GLN A 108 10.43 8.60 11.26
N PRO A 109 9.30 7.93 10.97
CA PRO A 109 8.12 8.61 10.43
C PRO A 109 7.41 9.52 11.41
N VAL A 110 7.62 9.32 12.72
CA VAL A 110 6.97 10.05 13.81
C VAL A 110 8.03 10.44 14.84
N ALA A 111 7.86 11.59 15.48
CA ALA A 111 8.81 12.09 16.49
C ALA A 111 9.04 11.05 17.62
N PRO A 112 10.29 10.89 18.12
CA PRO A 112 10.64 9.86 19.11
C PRO A 112 9.75 9.88 20.35
N TRP A 113 9.51 11.06 20.92
CA TRP A 113 8.68 11.19 22.12
C TRP A 113 7.24 10.70 21.93
N MET A 114 6.68 10.85 20.72
CA MET A 114 5.35 10.31 20.40
C MET A 114 5.39 8.78 20.32
N LEU A 115 6.41 8.22 19.67
CA LEU A 115 6.56 6.76 19.57
C LEU A 115 6.76 6.11 20.93
N GLU A 116 7.54 6.74 21.83
CA GLU A 116 7.71 6.30 23.20
C GLU A 116 6.38 6.28 23.97
N ARG A 117 5.61 7.37 23.89
CA ARG A 117 4.29 7.47 24.56
C ARG A 117 3.25 6.50 23.98
N LEU A 118 3.35 6.17 22.71
CA LEU A 118 2.49 5.18 22.04
C LEU A 118 2.96 3.74 22.25
N GLY A 119 4.15 3.52 22.82
CA GLY A 119 4.76 2.20 22.92
C GLY A 119 5.20 1.60 21.57
N MET A 120 5.46 2.47 20.58
CA MET A 120 5.74 2.11 19.18
C MET A 120 7.17 2.43 18.75
N THR A 121 8.13 2.39 19.66
CA THR A 121 9.56 2.57 19.34
C THR A 121 9.99 1.60 18.24
N GLY A 122 10.65 2.11 17.20
CA GLY A 122 11.08 1.30 16.05
C GLY A 122 10.04 1.19 14.93
N LEU A 123 8.92 1.92 14.99
CA LEU A 123 8.00 2.04 13.85
C LEU A 123 8.70 2.69 12.66
N THR A 124 8.63 2.06 11.50
CA THR A 124 9.10 2.56 10.21
C THR A 124 7.98 2.48 9.18
N VAL A 125 8.17 3.08 8.00
CA VAL A 125 7.28 2.84 6.86
C VAL A 125 7.56 1.48 6.20
N GLY A 126 6.64 1.00 5.35
CA GLY A 126 6.75 -0.28 4.66
C GLY A 126 7.77 -0.29 3.52
N ALA A 127 7.91 0.81 2.79
CA ALA A 127 8.92 1.00 1.74
C ALA A 127 9.13 2.48 1.41
N VAL A 128 10.18 2.79 0.66
CA VAL A 128 10.36 4.06 -0.04
C VAL A 128 10.20 3.82 -1.54
N CYS A 129 9.35 4.63 -2.20
CA CYS A 129 9.06 4.49 -3.62
C CYS A 129 9.56 5.71 -4.40
N VAL A 130 10.39 5.47 -5.42
CA VAL A 130 11.09 6.49 -6.20
C VAL A 130 11.14 6.14 -7.69
N TYR A 131 11.57 7.08 -8.53
CA TYR A 131 12.00 6.78 -9.90
C TYR A 131 13.33 5.98 -9.92
N HIS A 132 13.57 5.27 -11.02
CA HIS A 132 14.75 4.40 -11.19
C HIS A 132 16.09 5.14 -10.96
N ASP A 133 16.28 6.39 -11.43
CA ASP A 133 17.48 7.17 -11.18
C ASP A 133 17.74 7.48 -9.70
N MET A 134 16.70 7.43 -8.88
CA MET A 134 16.77 7.68 -7.44
C MET A 134 16.91 6.41 -6.60
N VAL A 135 16.97 5.23 -7.22
CA VAL A 135 17.09 3.95 -6.50
C VAL A 135 18.43 3.87 -5.75
N ALA A 136 19.54 4.10 -6.41
CA ALA A 136 20.86 4.01 -5.77
C ALA A 136 21.02 4.99 -4.59
N PRO A 137 20.64 6.29 -4.67
CA PRO A 137 20.61 7.18 -3.51
C PRO A 137 19.71 6.71 -2.37
N ALA A 138 18.53 6.13 -2.69
CA ALA A 138 17.61 5.61 -1.69
C ALA A 138 18.16 4.36 -0.98
N VAL A 139 18.72 3.41 -1.75
CA VAL A 139 19.37 2.20 -1.21
C VAL A 139 20.50 2.56 -0.25
N ALA A 140 21.37 3.49 -0.63
CA ALA A 140 22.44 3.96 0.24
C ALA A 140 21.92 4.61 1.53
N ALA A 141 20.89 5.46 1.44
CA ALA A 141 20.30 6.14 2.60
C ALA A 141 19.53 5.20 3.55
N LEU A 142 19.02 4.07 3.03
CA LEU A 142 18.27 3.07 3.80
C LEU A 142 19.12 1.89 4.26
N ALA A 143 20.42 1.89 3.99
CA ALA A 143 21.32 0.80 4.41
C ALA A 143 21.17 0.48 5.90
N GLY A 144 21.01 -0.80 6.25
CA GLY A 144 20.84 -1.29 7.62
C GLY A 144 19.46 -1.04 8.26
N SER A 145 18.49 -0.41 7.55
CA SER A 145 17.15 -0.16 8.09
C SER A 145 16.16 -1.31 7.89
N GLY A 146 16.43 -2.20 6.92
CA GLY A 146 15.47 -3.23 6.49
C GLY A 146 14.31 -2.71 5.62
N ILE A 147 14.21 -1.40 5.38
CA ILE A 147 13.15 -0.79 4.55
C ILE A 147 13.52 -1.02 3.07
N PRO A 148 12.67 -1.70 2.27
CA PRO A 148 12.92 -1.91 0.86
C PRO A 148 12.75 -0.62 0.04
N VAL A 149 13.50 -0.53 -1.07
CA VAL A 149 13.30 0.48 -2.11
C VAL A 149 12.43 -0.10 -3.20
N ALA A 150 11.33 0.57 -3.50
CA ALA A 150 10.46 0.32 -4.64
C ALA A 150 10.77 1.31 -5.77
N ALA A 151 10.89 0.81 -7.01
CA ALA A 151 11.05 1.65 -8.19
C ALA A 151 9.79 1.61 -9.05
N VAL A 152 9.27 2.77 -9.49
CA VAL A 152 8.30 2.80 -10.58
C VAL A 152 9.02 2.56 -11.89
N SER A 153 8.41 1.81 -12.81
CA SER A 153 9.08 1.33 -14.02
C SER A 153 8.10 1.19 -15.20
N THR A 154 8.64 0.71 -16.32
CA THR A 154 7.91 0.37 -17.55
C THR A 154 7.31 1.58 -18.26
N GLY A 155 8.09 2.68 -18.31
CA GLY A 155 7.65 3.93 -18.92
C GLY A 155 6.58 4.65 -18.08
N PHE A 156 6.72 4.58 -16.76
CA PHE A 156 5.81 5.25 -15.82
C PHE A 156 5.72 6.76 -16.10
N PRO A 157 4.53 7.41 -16.07
CA PRO A 157 3.23 6.82 -15.72
C PRO A 157 2.45 6.24 -16.92
N ALA A 158 2.84 6.53 -18.15
CA ALA A 158 2.05 6.22 -19.34
C ALA A 158 2.11 4.73 -19.75
N GLY A 159 3.24 4.06 -19.55
CA GLY A 159 3.41 2.65 -19.91
C GLY A 159 3.46 2.40 -21.43
N LEU A 160 3.85 3.39 -22.23
CA LEU A 160 3.76 3.33 -23.71
C LEU A 160 5.12 3.11 -24.43
N SER A 161 6.20 2.99 -23.68
CA SER A 161 7.51 2.62 -24.28
C SER A 161 7.46 1.20 -24.86
N PRO A 162 8.25 0.89 -25.91
CA PRO A 162 8.38 -0.46 -26.44
C PRO A 162 8.74 -1.47 -25.34
N LEU A 163 8.20 -2.70 -25.43
CA LEU A 163 8.33 -3.69 -24.36
C LEU A 163 9.78 -3.96 -23.99
N HIS A 164 10.70 -4.12 -24.99
CA HIS A 164 12.11 -4.41 -24.71
C HIS A 164 12.80 -3.31 -23.90
N LEU A 165 12.44 -2.03 -24.09
CA LEU A 165 12.95 -0.91 -23.29
C LEU A 165 12.38 -0.94 -21.86
N ARG A 166 11.11 -1.30 -21.70
CA ARG A 166 10.47 -1.44 -20.38
C ARG A 166 11.10 -2.58 -19.58
N LEU A 167 11.46 -3.69 -20.23
CA LEU A 167 12.19 -4.79 -19.59
C LEU A 167 13.61 -4.37 -19.18
N ALA A 168 14.30 -3.62 -20.04
CA ALA A 168 15.63 -3.08 -19.72
C ALA A 168 15.58 -2.10 -18.53
N GLU A 169 14.54 -1.26 -18.44
CA GLU A 169 14.30 -0.34 -17.31
C GLU A 169 14.11 -1.09 -15.99
N ILE A 170 13.35 -2.20 -16.00
CA ILE A 170 13.22 -3.10 -14.83
C ILE A 170 14.59 -3.62 -14.41
N GLY A 171 15.35 -4.18 -15.35
CA GLY A 171 16.69 -4.74 -15.09
C GLY A 171 17.63 -3.70 -14.49
N ALA A 172 17.62 -2.47 -15.00
CA ALA A 172 18.43 -1.36 -14.47
C ALA A 172 18.03 -1.01 -13.02
N SER A 173 16.73 -0.97 -12.71
CA SER A 173 16.25 -0.71 -11.36
C SER A 173 16.65 -1.81 -10.36
N VAL A 174 16.54 -3.08 -10.77
CA VAL A 174 16.97 -4.24 -9.95
C VAL A 174 18.47 -4.21 -9.72
N ALA A 175 19.26 -3.94 -10.77
CA ALA A 175 20.73 -3.81 -10.68
C ALA A 175 21.15 -2.67 -9.75
N ALA A 176 20.39 -1.58 -9.68
CA ALA A 176 20.61 -0.46 -8.75
C ALA A 176 20.21 -0.79 -7.30
N GLY A 177 19.61 -1.96 -7.03
CA GLY A 177 19.26 -2.45 -5.70
C GLY A 177 17.79 -2.31 -5.31
N ALA A 178 16.89 -2.01 -6.25
CA ALA A 178 15.45 -2.04 -5.97
C ALA A 178 15.01 -3.46 -5.60
N ARG A 179 14.25 -3.58 -4.52
CA ARG A 179 13.68 -4.83 -4.04
C ARG A 179 12.24 -5.04 -4.49
N GLU A 180 11.61 -3.99 -4.97
CA GLU A 180 10.22 -3.98 -5.40
C GLU A 180 10.12 -3.13 -6.69
N ILE A 181 9.35 -3.59 -7.66
CA ILE A 181 9.17 -2.91 -8.94
C ILE A 181 7.67 -2.68 -9.17
N ASP A 182 7.28 -1.42 -9.24
CA ASP A 182 5.91 -1.00 -9.55
C ASP A 182 5.80 -0.80 -11.08
N ILE A 183 5.36 -1.81 -11.80
CA ILE A 183 5.22 -1.78 -13.28
C ILE A 183 3.88 -1.20 -13.69
N VAL A 184 3.81 -0.55 -14.85
CA VAL A 184 2.56 -0.07 -15.46
C VAL A 184 2.17 -0.98 -16.61
N ILE A 185 0.96 -1.54 -16.57
CA ILE A 185 0.43 -2.35 -17.66
C ILE A 185 0.07 -1.51 -18.90
N SER A 186 0.06 -2.10 -20.07
CA SER A 186 -0.51 -1.49 -21.27
C SER A 186 -2.05 -1.53 -21.23
N ARG A 187 -2.66 -0.41 -20.84
CA ARG A 187 -4.12 -0.29 -20.70
C ARG A 187 -4.90 -0.67 -21.94
N ARG A 188 -4.30 -0.47 -23.13
CA ARG A 188 -4.89 -0.86 -24.42
C ARG A 188 -5.32 -2.33 -24.48
N HIS A 189 -4.55 -3.25 -23.84
CA HIS A 189 -4.90 -4.66 -23.84
C HIS A 189 -6.20 -4.92 -23.09
N VAL A 190 -6.41 -4.20 -21.97
CA VAL A 190 -7.66 -4.26 -21.20
C VAL A 190 -8.83 -3.68 -22.00
N LEU A 191 -8.63 -2.49 -22.59
CA LEU A 191 -9.68 -1.75 -23.32
C LEU A 191 -10.14 -2.47 -24.59
N THR A 192 -9.25 -3.25 -25.21
CA THR A 192 -9.56 -4.06 -26.41
C THR A 192 -9.93 -5.52 -26.07
N GLY A 193 -9.91 -5.90 -24.78
CA GLY A 193 -10.19 -7.28 -24.35
C GLY A 193 -9.11 -8.29 -24.74
N ASN A 194 -7.89 -7.84 -25.06
CA ASN A 194 -6.78 -8.72 -25.42
C ASN A 194 -6.06 -9.23 -24.14
N TRP A 195 -6.71 -10.16 -23.45
CA TRP A 195 -6.24 -10.70 -22.18
C TRP A 195 -4.97 -11.52 -22.31
N GLN A 196 -4.78 -12.21 -23.45
CA GLN A 196 -3.54 -12.95 -23.73
C GLN A 196 -2.34 -11.99 -23.78
N ALA A 197 -2.44 -10.89 -24.52
CA ALA A 197 -1.36 -9.93 -24.61
C ALA A 197 -1.07 -9.24 -23.28
N LEU A 198 -2.08 -9.01 -22.42
CA LEU A 198 -1.87 -8.50 -21.06
C LEU A 198 -1.10 -9.52 -20.21
N TYR A 199 -1.50 -10.80 -20.28
CA TYR A 199 -0.84 -11.88 -19.55
C TYR A 199 0.63 -12.02 -19.98
N ASP A 200 0.91 -12.09 -21.29
CA ASP A 200 2.26 -12.26 -21.83
C ASP A 200 3.17 -11.08 -21.48
N GLU A 201 2.65 -9.85 -21.58
CA GLU A 201 3.35 -8.63 -21.18
C GLU A 201 3.71 -8.67 -19.69
N MET A 202 2.74 -8.99 -18.85
CA MET A 202 2.94 -9.06 -17.39
C MET A 202 3.92 -10.18 -17.00
N ALA A 203 3.82 -11.35 -17.62
CA ALA A 203 4.71 -12.48 -17.39
C ALA A 203 6.17 -12.13 -17.76
N ALA A 204 6.39 -11.44 -18.91
CA ALA A 204 7.68 -10.96 -19.30
C ALA A 204 8.26 -9.95 -18.30
N MET A 205 7.45 -9.01 -17.81
CA MET A 205 7.87 -8.04 -16.79
C MET A 205 8.16 -8.73 -15.46
N ARG A 206 7.37 -9.73 -15.07
CA ARG A 206 7.59 -10.55 -13.88
C ARG A 206 8.93 -11.27 -13.95
N ALA A 207 9.25 -11.86 -15.10
CA ALA A 207 10.54 -12.54 -15.33
C ALA A 207 11.73 -11.56 -15.25
N ALA A 208 11.59 -10.35 -15.80
CA ALA A 208 12.62 -9.32 -15.74
C ALA A 208 12.89 -8.82 -14.31
N CYS A 209 11.92 -8.90 -13.39
CA CYS A 209 12.09 -8.52 -11.99
C CYS A 209 12.97 -9.50 -11.19
N GLY A 210 13.23 -10.72 -11.68
CA GLY A 210 13.99 -11.73 -10.94
C GLY A 210 13.41 -11.94 -9.53
N ASP A 211 14.21 -11.73 -8.50
CA ASP A 211 13.81 -11.86 -7.09
C ASP A 211 13.08 -10.64 -6.53
N ALA A 212 13.06 -9.51 -7.24
CA ALA A 212 12.33 -8.34 -6.79
C ALA A 212 10.82 -8.54 -6.89
N HIS A 213 10.05 -8.12 -5.87
CA HIS A 213 8.60 -8.19 -5.87
C HIS A 213 8.00 -7.28 -6.94
N VAL A 214 7.02 -7.76 -7.68
CA VAL A 214 6.36 -6.98 -8.73
C VAL A 214 4.97 -6.51 -8.30
N LYS A 215 4.71 -5.20 -8.46
CA LYS A 215 3.39 -4.62 -8.21
C LYS A 215 2.84 -4.11 -9.55
N ALA A 216 1.74 -4.70 -10.00
CA ALA A 216 1.09 -4.34 -11.26
C ALA A 216 0.18 -3.12 -11.09
N ILE A 217 0.56 -1.97 -11.64
CA ILE A 217 -0.27 -0.76 -11.68
C ILE A 217 -1.27 -0.90 -12.82
N LEU A 218 -2.55 -0.96 -12.47
CA LEU A 218 -3.63 -1.14 -13.43
C LEU A 218 -4.10 0.18 -14.07
N ALA A 219 -3.84 1.34 -13.43
CA ALA A 219 -4.39 2.65 -13.82
C ALA A 219 -5.93 2.61 -13.91
N THR A 220 -6.56 2.20 -12.84
CA THR A 220 -7.99 1.80 -12.79
C THR A 220 -8.97 2.88 -13.23
N GLY A 221 -8.62 4.16 -13.06
CA GLY A 221 -9.43 5.28 -13.55
C GLY A 221 -9.56 5.37 -15.08
N GLU A 222 -8.70 4.66 -15.82
CA GLU A 222 -8.66 4.66 -17.29
C GLU A 222 -9.14 3.32 -17.90
N LEU A 223 -9.63 2.37 -17.09
CA LEU A 223 -10.10 1.06 -17.58
C LEU A 223 -11.59 1.00 -17.95
N GLY A 224 -12.31 2.10 -17.80
CA GLY A 224 -13.70 2.28 -18.23
C GLY A 224 -14.74 1.64 -17.30
N THR A 225 -14.56 0.40 -16.83
CA THR A 225 -15.56 -0.30 -16.01
C THR A 225 -14.93 -1.08 -14.83
N LEU A 226 -15.68 -1.26 -13.75
CA LEU A 226 -15.25 -2.12 -12.63
C LEU A 226 -15.05 -3.58 -13.07
N ARG A 227 -15.76 -4.04 -14.09
CA ARG A 227 -15.56 -5.37 -14.68
C ARG A 227 -14.18 -5.50 -15.32
N ASN A 228 -13.73 -4.49 -16.06
CA ASN A 228 -12.38 -4.46 -16.62
C ASN A 228 -11.31 -4.41 -15.52
N VAL A 229 -11.55 -3.65 -14.44
CA VAL A 229 -10.67 -3.62 -13.26
C VAL A 229 -10.52 -5.02 -12.66
N ALA A 230 -11.64 -5.73 -12.44
CA ALA A 230 -11.62 -7.08 -11.89
C ALA A 230 -10.88 -8.07 -12.81
N ARG A 231 -11.14 -8.03 -14.13
CA ARG A 231 -10.48 -8.90 -15.12
C ARG A 231 -9.00 -8.62 -15.23
N ALA A 232 -8.59 -7.34 -15.31
CA ALA A 232 -7.18 -6.95 -15.34
C ALA A 232 -6.45 -7.38 -14.06
N SER A 233 -7.09 -7.23 -12.89
CA SER A 233 -6.58 -7.73 -11.61
C SER A 233 -6.29 -9.23 -11.68
N LEU A 234 -7.27 -10.01 -12.14
CA LEU A 234 -7.16 -11.46 -12.23
C LEU A 234 -6.04 -11.89 -13.20
N VAL A 235 -5.99 -11.31 -14.40
CA VAL A 235 -4.95 -11.63 -15.40
C VAL A 235 -3.55 -11.29 -14.90
N CYS A 236 -3.37 -10.15 -14.24
CA CYS A 236 -2.07 -9.78 -13.66
C CYS A 236 -1.64 -10.75 -12.54
N MET A 237 -2.60 -11.20 -11.69
CA MET A 237 -2.33 -12.19 -10.66
C MET A 237 -1.98 -13.57 -11.26
N MET A 238 -2.70 -14.02 -12.29
CA MET A 238 -2.37 -15.24 -13.04
C MET A 238 -0.96 -15.17 -13.63
N ALA A 239 -0.53 -14.02 -14.12
CA ALA A 239 0.82 -13.82 -14.67
C ALA A 239 1.91 -13.63 -13.59
N GLY A 240 1.60 -13.80 -12.31
CA GLY A 240 2.56 -13.80 -11.21
C GLY A 240 2.81 -12.43 -10.56
N ALA A 241 1.89 -11.47 -10.65
CA ALA A 241 1.99 -10.25 -9.86
C ALA A 241 1.95 -10.57 -8.35
N ASP A 242 2.91 -10.05 -7.59
CA ASP A 242 2.93 -10.18 -6.11
C ASP A 242 1.95 -9.19 -5.46
N PHE A 243 1.70 -8.05 -6.13
CA PHE A 243 0.72 -7.04 -5.76
C PHE A 243 -0.04 -6.56 -6.99
N ILE A 244 -1.29 -6.18 -6.78
CA ILE A 244 -2.02 -5.31 -7.72
C ILE A 244 -2.19 -3.92 -7.12
N LYS A 245 -1.92 -2.89 -7.93
CA LYS A 245 -1.93 -1.48 -7.53
C LYS A 245 -2.97 -0.72 -8.34
N THR A 246 -3.71 0.18 -7.70
CA THR A 246 -4.79 0.91 -8.38
C THR A 246 -4.27 1.80 -9.49
N SER A 247 -3.31 2.68 -9.20
CA SER A 247 -3.04 3.86 -10.01
C SER A 247 -1.58 4.28 -9.95
N THR A 248 -1.14 5.10 -10.89
CA THR A 248 0.17 5.76 -10.85
C THR A 248 0.17 6.96 -9.90
N GLY A 249 -1.00 7.52 -9.59
CA GLY A 249 -1.16 8.80 -8.91
C GLY A 249 -1.14 10.01 -9.85
N LYS A 250 -1.04 9.79 -11.16
CA LYS A 250 -1.00 10.82 -12.20
C LYS A 250 -2.27 10.87 -13.05
N GLU A 251 -3.17 9.90 -12.89
CA GLU A 251 -4.48 9.87 -13.53
C GLU A 251 -5.44 10.89 -12.89
N ALA A 252 -6.47 11.28 -13.63
CA ALA A 252 -7.54 12.17 -13.12
C ALA A 252 -8.33 11.50 -11.97
N VAL A 253 -8.54 10.17 -12.04
CA VAL A 253 -9.19 9.38 -11.01
C VAL A 253 -8.24 8.27 -10.58
N ASN A 254 -7.92 8.25 -9.29
CA ASN A 254 -7.00 7.28 -8.69
C ASN A 254 -7.76 6.27 -7.80
N ALA A 255 -7.22 5.92 -6.63
CA ALA A 255 -7.84 4.98 -5.72
C ALA A 255 -9.21 5.48 -5.24
N THR A 256 -10.23 4.62 -5.37
CA THR A 256 -11.58 4.85 -4.83
C THR A 256 -12.06 3.61 -4.08
N LEU A 257 -13.02 3.77 -3.17
CA LEU A 257 -13.56 2.62 -2.42
C LEU A 257 -14.27 1.58 -3.33
N PRO A 258 -15.04 1.97 -4.38
CA PRO A 258 -15.60 0.99 -5.32
C PRO A 258 -14.52 0.18 -6.06
N VAL A 259 -13.47 0.84 -6.56
CA VAL A 259 -12.32 0.17 -7.20
C VAL A 259 -11.62 -0.76 -6.22
N THR A 260 -11.34 -0.27 -5.00
CA THR A 260 -10.74 -1.07 -3.92
C THR A 260 -11.54 -2.34 -3.65
N LEU A 261 -12.84 -2.20 -3.42
CA LEU A 261 -13.73 -3.34 -3.16
C LEU A 261 -13.70 -4.35 -4.31
N THR A 262 -13.66 -3.87 -5.56
CA THR A 262 -13.55 -4.72 -6.75
C THR A 262 -12.23 -5.49 -6.77
N MET A 263 -11.10 -4.81 -6.55
CA MET A 263 -9.77 -5.43 -6.61
C MET A 263 -9.53 -6.42 -5.46
N ILE A 264 -9.91 -6.07 -4.23
CA ILE A 264 -9.71 -6.98 -3.09
C ILE A 264 -10.61 -8.21 -3.15
N ARG A 265 -11.78 -8.13 -3.79
CA ARG A 265 -12.61 -9.30 -4.09
C ARG A 265 -11.96 -10.19 -5.15
N ALA A 266 -11.34 -9.62 -6.18
CA ALA A 266 -10.56 -10.39 -7.14
C ALA A 266 -9.37 -11.09 -6.45
N ILE A 267 -8.71 -10.45 -5.50
CA ILE A 267 -7.65 -11.07 -4.67
C ILE A 267 -8.21 -12.23 -3.87
N ARG A 268 -9.35 -12.06 -3.20
CA ARG A 268 -10.00 -13.13 -2.42
C ARG A 268 -10.33 -14.32 -3.31
N ASP A 269 -11.02 -14.07 -4.42
CA ASP A 269 -11.44 -15.13 -5.34
C ASP A 269 -10.23 -15.88 -5.93
N TYR A 270 -9.13 -15.16 -6.23
CA TYR A 270 -7.87 -15.76 -6.66
C TYR A 270 -7.21 -16.59 -5.55
N HIS A 271 -7.17 -16.07 -4.32
CA HIS A 271 -6.64 -16.79 -3.16
C HIS A 271 -7.45 -18.06 -2.87
N ASP A 272 -8.77 -17.98 -2.90
CA ASP A 272 -9.65 -19.11 -2.64
C ASP A 272 -9.47 -20.25 -3.68
N ALA A 273 -9.17 -19.88 -4.93
CA ALA A 273 -8.96 -20.84 -6.01
C ALA A 273 -7.54 -21.42 -6.06
N THR A 274 -6.51 -20.66 -5.66
CA THR A 274 -5.09 -21.01 -5.91
C THR A 274 -4.28 -21.21 -4.64
N GLY A 275 -4.72 -20.67 -3.50
CA GLY A 275 -3.97 -20.60 -2.26
C GLY A 275 -2.91 -19.48 -2.23
N PHE A 276 -2.60 -18.81 -3.35
CA PHE A 276 -1.65 -17.70 -3.38
C PHE A 276 -2.25 -16.45 -2.76
N ARG A 277 -1.46 -15.76 -1.93
CA ARG A 277 -1.82 -14.45 -1.39
C ARG A 277 -1.15 -13.36 -2.19
N VAL A 278 -1.97 -12.54 -2.85
CA VAL A 278 -1.52 -11.37 -3.59
C VAL A 278 -1.81 -10.12 -2.76
N GLY A 279 -0.84 -9.21 -2.71
CA GLY A 279 -0.95 -7.95 -1.99
C GLY A 279 -1.80 -6.92 -2.73
N TYR A 280 -2.24 -5.90 -1.99
CA TYR A 280 -3.02 -4.79 -2.52
C TYR A 280 -2.33 -3.45 -2.23
N LYS A 281 -2.24 -2.57 -3.24
CA LYS A 281 -1.68 -1.22 -3.08
C LYS A 281 -2.64 -0.16 -3.63
N PRO A 282 -3.51 0.43 -2.79
CA PRO A 282 -4.19 1.66 -3.19
C PRO A 282 -3.18 2.81 -3.26
N ALA A 283 -3.25 3.60 -4.33
CA ALA A 283 -2.34 4.71 -4.58
C ALA A 283 -3.06 5.88 -5.25
N GLY A 284 -2.64 7.10 -4.89
CA GLY A 284 -3.21 8.35 -5.37
C GLY A 284 -4.51 8.73 -4.65
N GLY A 285 -4.58 9.97 -4.17
CA GLY A 285 -5.77 10.56 -3.54
C GLY A 285 -5.96 10.24 -2.05
N ILE A 286 -5.18 9.34 -1.45
CA ILE A 286 -5.28 9.01 -0.02
C ILE A 286 -4.34 9.95 0.75
N ALA A 287 -4.86 11.12 1.17
CA ALA A 287 -4.07 12.15 1.84
C ALA A 287 -4.47 12.40 3.30
N LYS A 288 -5.59 11.84 3.73
CA LYS A 288 -6.12 12.03 5.09
C LYS A 288 -6.08 10.75 5.91
N ALA A 289 -5.71 10.88 7.17
CA ALA A 289 -5.71 9.79 8.15
C ALA A 289 -7.08 9.08 8.20
N LYS A 290 -8.17 9.85 8.16
CA LYS A 290 -9.54 9.34 8.14
C LYS A 290 -9.79 8.40 6.96
N ASP A 291 -9.29 8.74 5.77
CA ASP A 291 -9.49 7.91 4.58
C ASP A 291 -8.70 6.60 4.70
N ALA A 292 -7.44 6.66 5.15
CA ALA A 292 -6.63 5.46 5.39
C ALA A 292 -7.33 4.47 6.34
N LEU A 293 -7.99 4.95 7.40
CA LEU A 293 -8.75 4.10 8.32
C LEU A 293 -9.92 3.38 7.63
N VAL A 294 -10.61 4.05 6.69
CA VAL A 294 -11.70 3.43 5.92
C VAL A 294 -11.15 2.32 4.99
N TYR A 295 -10.02 2.55 4.33
CA TYR A 295 -9.37 1.52 3.52
C TYR A 295 -8.92 0.33 4.36
N LEU A 296 -8.27 0.55 5.49
CA LEU A 296 -7.87 -0.52 6.42
C LEU A 296 -9.08 -1.34 6.88
N ALA A 297 -10.17 -0.68 7.27
CA ALA A 297 -11.39 -1.36 7.68
C ALA A 297 -12.00 -2.20 6.57
N LEU A 298 -12.06 -1.66 5.34
CA LEU A 298 -12.56 -2.38 4.16
C LEU A 298 -11.72 -3.63 3.86
N ILE A 299 -10.39 -3.49 3.86
CA ILE A 299 -9.48 -4.60 3.58
C ILE A 299 -9.60 -5.68 4.65
N LYS A 300 -9.67 -5.29 5.93
CA LYS A 300 -9.90 -6.23 7.03
C LYS A 300 -11.22 -6.99 6.89
N ASP A 301 -12.28 -6.29 6.51
CA ASP A 301 -13.61 -6.88 6.37
C ASP A 301 -13.68 -7.93 5.24
N GLU A 302 -12.99 -7.67 4.10
CA GLU A 302 -13.09 -8.53 2.91
C GLU A 302 -11.98 -9.60 2.85
N LEU A 303 -10.78 -9.33 3.39
CA LEU A 303 -9.60 -10.21 3.29
C LEU A 303 -9.07 -10.71 4.64
N GLY A 304 -9.51 -10.11 5.75
CA GLY A 304 -9.05 -10.47 7.09
C GLY A 304 -7.77 -9.77 7.52
N THR A 305 -7.34 -10.04 8.75
CA THR A 305 -6.23 -9.34 9.43
C THR A 305 -4.87 -9.63 8.79
N ARG A 306 -4.69 -10.79 8.14
CA ARG A 306 -3.43 -11.15 7.46
C ARG A 306 -3.06 -10.14 6.38
N TRP A 307 -4.03 -9.59 5.66
CA TRP A 307 -3.80 -8.56 4.65
C TRP A 307 -3.53 -7.15 5.20
N LEU A 308 -3.43 -6.97 6.50
CA LEU A 308 -3.02 -5.67 7.09
C LEU A 308 -1.51 -5.59 7.37
N GLN A 309 -0.69 -6.46 6.80
CA GLN A 309 0.76 -6.49 6.97
C GLN A 309 1.48 -5.90 5.75
N PRO A 310 2.72 -5.39 5.90
CA PRO A 310 3.45 -4.73 4.81
C PRO A 310 3.74 -5.63 3.59
N ASP A 311 3.77 -6.93 3.78
CA ASP A 311 3.96 -7.92 2.70
C ASP A 311 2.71 -8.16 1.86
N LEU A 312 1.52 -7.71 2.31
CA LEU A 312 0.24 -7.86 1.60
C LEU A 312 -0.57 -6.56 1.46
N LEU A 313 -0.13 -5.47 2.10
CA LEU A 313 -0.78 -4.15 1.96
C LEU A 313 0.26 -3.05 1.88
N ARG A 314 0.04 -2.11 0.96
CA ARG A 314 0.80 -0.86 0.92
C ARG A 314 -0.11 0.32 0.60
N PHE A 315 0.10 1.44 1.26
CA PHE A 315 -0.46 2.72 0.84
C PHE A 315 0.57 3.49 0.02
N GLY A 316 0.30 3.72 -1.26
CA GLY A 316 1.13 4.63 -2.07
C GLY A 316 0.79 6.08 -1.73
N ALA A 317 1.59 6.73 -0.90
CA ALA A 317 1.26 8.05 -0.38
C ALA A 317 2.52 8.89 -0.06
N SER A 318 2.32 10.21 0.02
CA SER A 318 3.31 11.19 0.50
C SER A 318 2.74 12.03 1.66
N SER A 319 1.75 12.87 1.39
CA SER A 319 1.17 13.80 2.37
C SER A 319 0.37 13.12 3.50
N LEU A 320 -0.05 11.87 3.32
CA LEU A 320 -0.79 11.09 4.32
C LEU A 320 -0.03 11.01 5.65
N LEU A 321 1.30 10.83 5.60
CA LEU A 321 2.12 10.70 6.81
C LEU A 321 2.00 11.93 7.70
N GLY A 322 2.09 13.14 7.14
CA GLY A 322 1.95 14.37 7.92
C GLY A 322 0.56 14.55 8.55
N ASP A 323 -0.51 14.11 7.87
CA ASP A 323 -1.85 14.14 8.47
C ASP A 323 -1.98 13.12 9.61
N ILE A 324 -1.38 11.94 9.46
CA ILE A 324 -1.33 10.93 10.54
C ILE A 324 -0.54 11.43 11.75
N GLU A 325 0.63 12.04 11.56
CA GLU A 325 1.43 12.61 12.66
C GLU A 325 0.62 13.62 13.47
N ARG A 326 -0.10 14.52 12.80
CA ARG A 326 -0.97 15.51 13.46
C ARG A 326 -2.10 14.86 14.26
N GLN A 327 -2.70 13.78 13.75
CA GLN A 327 -3.73 13.04 14.49
C GLN A 327 -3.15 12.30 15.70
N LEU A 328 -1.96 11.74 15.60
CA LEU A 328 -1.26 11.10 16.71
C LEU A 328 -0.84 12.13 17.78
N GLU A 329 -0.33 13.31 17.38
CA GLU A 329 -0.03 14.39 18.33
C GLU A 329 -1.29 14.87 19.04
N HIS A 330 -2.39 15.06 18.31
CA HIS A 330 -3.67 15.41 18.92
C HIS A 330 -4.16 14.36 19.91
N HIS A 331 -4.03 13.09 19.57
CA HIS A 331 -4.40 11.99 20.48
C HIS A 331 -3.60 12.04 21.80
N LEU A 332 -2.31 12.36 21.73
CA LEU A 332 -1.43 12.38 22.90
C LEU A 332 -1.51 13.66 23.74
N THR A 333 -1.84 14.81 23.13
CA THR A 333 -1.77 16.12 23.76
C THR A 333 -3.12 16.80 23.92
N GLY A 334 -4.14 16.38 23.20
CA GLY A 334 -5.44 17.04 23.11
C GLY A 334 -5.46 18.29 22.23
N ALA A 335 -4.32 18.70 21.65
CA ALA A 335 -4.19 19.90 20.83
C ALA A 335 -3.75 19.58 19.40
N TYR A 336 -4.31 20.28 18.41
CA TYR A 336 -3.85 20.17 17.03
C TYR A 336 -2.53 20.92 16.82
N SER A 337 -1.56 20.22 16.23
CA SER A 337 -0.27 20.83 15.87
C SER A 337 -0.36 21.69 14.61
N ALA A 338 0.48 22.70 14.52
CA ALA A 338 0.67 23.46 13.29
C ALA A 338 1.32 22.59 12.20
N GLY A 339 0.97 22.83 10.92
CA GLY A 339 1.44 22.00 9.81
C GLY A 339 2.97 21.99 9.63
N TYR A 340 3.67 23.05 10.05
CA TYR A 340 5.13 23.13 9.96
C TYR A 340 5.89 22.31 11.01
N ARG A 341 5.21 21.79 12.04
CA ARG A 341 5.86 20.97 13.09
C ARG A 341 6.21 19.56 12.61
N HIS A 342 5.56 19.09 11.57
CA HIS A 342 5.77 17.77 10.98
C HIS A 342 6.27 17.93 9.56
N ALA A 343 7.54 18.30 9.44
CA ALA A 343 8.16 18.50 8.13
C ALA A 343 8.18 17.19 7.33
N MET A 344 7.71 17.31 6.09
CA MET A 344 7.89 16.28 5.08
C MET A 344 9.16 16.57 4.26
N ALA A 345 9.70 15.54 3.61
CA ALA A 345 10.87 15.63 2.77
C ALA A 345 10.64 16.49 1.52
#